data_1582cf5bace8d8123850c13c5fc7d889
#
_entry.id   1582cf5bace8d8123850c13c5fc7d889
#
_cell.length_a   1.000
_cell.length_b   1.000
_cell.length_c   1.000
_cell.angle_alpha   90.00
_cell.angle_beta   90.00
_cell.angle_gamma   90.00
#
_symmetry.space_group_name_H-M   'P 1'
#
loop_
_entity.id
_entity.type
_entity.pdbx_description
1 polymer ?
#
loop_
_entity_poly.entity_id
_entity_poly.type
_entity_poly.pdbx_seq_one_letter_code
_entity_poly.pdbx_strand_id
1 'polypeptide(L)'
;MNKPIGIKHWLTLPVTLSALLTISGGAALAEQQGVTDTEIVIGTTTDLSGVTAVQGVNNANTMRMVFDEANAEGGINGRKIHYIVEDTQYQVPRAVQAINKLLNLDHVFFTVVDGGTPMNNAEMPMQFAKDVPNIFPLTAARSMYEPFNPLKFGQFASYYDQMRSGVKYFVQQKHVSHLCVMYQDTDFGRDVLAGIQDETKALGISIVATTAHKPTDTDFSSNLTKLRDAGCDWVGLGTIVRDTIGIISQARKVGWSVPFVGQIASYDTSIATAPGDVGEGFYSMSPSIYAYPDDPRPAVKAFFADYKARYGIEPNFLGETGYSAAEMVLLGLKNAGKDLTTESFIKGLEAIHQYTDIFGTTYSFGPDQHHGATASFLSVIHNGRWQPVQTEAIAY
;
A
#
# COMPACT_ATOMS: atom_id res chain seq x y z
N MET A 1 -23.95 87.14 69.91
CA MET A 1 -23.71 87.96 68.67
C MET A 1 -22.71 87.20 67.87
N ASN A 2 -22.90 87.12 66.58
CA ASN A 2 -22.14 86.46 65.53
C ASN A 2 -22.41 85.00 65.23
N LYS A 3 -23.15 84.80 64.15
CA LYS A 3 -23.33 83.56 63.45
C LYS A 3 -22.09 83.30 62.57
N PRO A 4 -21.65 82.06 62.38
CA PRO A 4 -20.77 81.66 61.34
C PRO A 4 -21.51 81.13 60.12
N ILE A 5 -20.90 81.34 58.97
CA ILE A 5 -21.30 81.07 57.61
C ILE A 5 -21.12 79.61 57.29
N GLY A 6 -22.16 78.99 56.67
CA GLY A 6 -22.10 77.60 56.21
C GLY A 6 -21.33 77.42 54.89
N ILE A 7 -20.41 76.44 54.84
CA ILE A 7 -19.68 76.03 53.65
C ILE A 7 -20.38 74.79 53.06
N LYS A 8 -20.91 74.96 51.83
CA LYS A 8 -21.44 73.84 51.05
C LYS A 8 -20.31 73.03 50.43
N HIS A 9 -20.17 71.74 50.87
CA HIS A 9 -19.29 70.79 50.23
C HIS A 9 -19.99 70.20 48.97
N TRP A 10 -19.36 70.35 47.85
CA TRP A 10 -19.70 69.66 46.61
C TRP A 10 -19.01 68.37 46.62
N LEU A 11 -19.78 67.21 46.63
CA LEU A 11 -19.27 65.87 46.42
C LEU A 11 -19.11 65.64 44.92
N THR A 12 -17.86 65.52 44.44
CA THR A 12 -17.52 65.03 43.11
C THR A 12 -17.40 63.51 43.21
N LEU A 13 -18.31 62.76 42.53
CA LEU A 13 -18.15 61.31 42.31
C LEU A 13 -17.10 61.09 41.23
N PRO A 14 -16.16 60.16 41.40
CA PRO A 14 -15.28 59.75 40.31
C PRO A 14 -16.05 58.71 39.43
N VAL A 15 -16.21 59.02 38.16
CA VAL A 15 -16.66 58.08 37.12
C VAL A 15 -15.48 57.15 36.80
N THR A 16 -15.49 55.93 37.34
CA THR A 16 -14.57 54.87 36.96
C THR A 16 -15.01 54.29 35.61
N LEU A 17 -14.27 54.60 34.56
CA LEU A 17 -14.39 54.02 33.21
C LEU A 17 -13.79 52.61 33.23
N SER A 18 -14.62 51.59 33.39
CA SER A 18 -14.20 50.19 33.27
C SER A 18 -14.02 49.86 31.79
N ALA A 19 -12.78 49.82 31.34
CA ALA A 19 -12.44 49.29 30.03
C ALA A 19 -12.62 47.75 30.06
N LEU A 20 -13.69 47.22 29.46
CA LEU A 20 -13.82 45.82 29.13
C LEU A 20 -12.77 45.48 28.00
N LEU A 21 -11.67 44.88 28.40
CA LEU A 21 -10.81 44.13 27.46
C LEU A 21 -11.57 42.87 27.05
N THR A 22 -12.19 42.88 25.88
CA THR A 22 -12.62 41.68 25.19
C THR A 22 -11.37 40.94 24.72
N ILE A 23 -10.91 39.96 25.53
CA ILE A 23 -9.94 38.97 25.06
C ILE A 23 -10.69 38.10 24.05
N SER A 24 -10.56 38.45 22.77
CA SER A 24 -10.88 37.54 21.68
C SER A 24 -9.90 36.35 21.78
N GLY A 25 -10.26 35.35 22.54
CA GLY A 25 -9.62 34.05 22.52
C GLY A 25 -9.87 33.44 21.15
N GLY A 26 -9.04 33.76 20.18
CA GLY A 26 -8.90 32.91 18.99
C GLY A 26 -8.53 31.53 19.52
N ALA A 27 -9.43 30.54 19.37
CA ALA A 27 -9.03 29.17 19.52
C ALA A 27 -7.85 28.97 18.58
N ALA A 28 -6.65 28.88 19.13
CA ALA A 28 -5.50 28.38 18.38
C ALA A 28 -5.92 26.97 17.92
N LEU A 29 -6.22 26.80 16.64
CA LEU A 29 -6.36 25.48 16.06
C LEU A 29 -5.08 24.73 16.46
N ALA A 30 -5.21 23.60 17.09
CA ALA A 30 -4.07 22.77 17.41
C ALA A 30 -3.28 22.54 16.11
N GLU A 31 -2.00 22.88 16.13
CA GLU A 31 -1.15 22.76 14.96
C GLU A 31 -1.17 21.30 14.49
N GLN A 32 -1.55 21.07 13.22
CA GLN A 32 -1.65 19.72 12.67
C GLN A 32 -0.25 19.11 12.58
N GLN A 33 -0.04 17.95 13.22
CA GLN A 33 1.24 17.24 13.14
C GLN A 33 1.67 17.08 11.67
N GLY A 34 2.94 17.38 11.36
CA GLY A 34 3.52 17.20 10.04
C GLY A 34 3.08 18.19 8.97
N VAL A 35 2.34 19.24 9.35
CA VAL A 35 1.89 20.27 8.42
C VAL A 35 2.31 21.64 8.93
N THR A 36 3.02 22.40 8.10
CA THR A 36 3.35 23.81 8.34
C THR A 36 2.79 24.68 7.21
N ASP A 37 3.04 25.99 7.26
CA ASP A 37 2.66 26.90 6.16
C ASP A 37 3.37 26.58 4.83
N THR A 38 4.54 25.93 4.89
CA THR A 38 5.41 25.71 3.73
C THR A 38 5.72 24.24 3.44
N GLU A 39 5.38 23.32 4.34
CA GLU A 39 5.79 21.91 4.25
C GLU A 39 4.71 20.93 4.70
N ILE A 40 4.70 19.74 4.09
CA ILE A 40 3.95 18.56 4.51
C ILE A 40 4.98 17.43 4.66
N VAL A 41 5.08 16.86 5.86
CA VAL A 41 6.01 15.75 6.15
C VAL A 41 5.28 14.41 6.00
N ILE A 42 5.76 13.56 5.09
CA ILE A 42 5.18 12.25 4.77
C ILE A 42 6.21 11.18 5.06
N GLY A 43 5.80 10.09 5.71
CA GLY A 43 6.67 8.97 6.05
C GLY A 43 6.37 7.70 5.26
N THR A 44 7.37 6.85 5.13
CA THR A 44 7.24 5.46 4.65
C THR A 44 8.17 4.56 5.46
N THR A 45 7.65 3.43 5.90
CA THR A 45 8.44 2.31 6.43
C THR A 45 8.43 1.19 5.39
N THR A 46 9.58 0.83 4.81
CA THR A 46 9.64 -0.20 3.77
C THR A 46 10.97 -0.95 3.81
N ASP A 47 11.07 -2.03 3.06
CA ASP A 47 12.31 -2.80 2.96
C ASP A 47 13.20 -2.21 1.86
N LEU A 48 14.37 -1.68 2.24
CA LEU A 48 15.36 -1.14 1.30
C LEU A 48 16.59 -2.04 1.14
N SER A 49 16.82 -2.99 2.04
CA SER A 49 18.05 -3.81 2.04
C SER A 49 17.84 -5.28 2.39
N GLY A 50 16.60 -5.71 2.65
CA GLY A 50 16.24 -7.08 2.99
C GLY A 50 15.69 -7.90 1.82
N VAL A 51 14.84 -8.87 2.15
CA VAL A 51 14.35 -9.89 1.19
C VAL A 51 13.31 -9.37 0.18
N THR A 52 12.70 -8.23 0.44
CA THR A 52 11.75 -7.56 -0.47
C THR A 52 12.28 -6.22 -0.98
N ALA A 53 13.60 -5.96 -0.83
CA ALA A 53 14.20 -4.68 -1.20
C ALA A 53 13.96 -4.29 -2.67
N VAL A 54 13.94 -5.26 -3.60
CA VAL A 54 13.62 -4.99 -5.01
C VAL A 54 12.26 -4.30 -5.19
N GLN A 55 11.31 -4.62 -4.33
CA GLN A 55 9.96 -4.05 -4.33
C GLN A 55 9.92 -2.70 -3.60
N GLY A 56 10.45 -2.65 -2.38
CA GLY A 56 10.44 -1.44 -1.55
C GLY A 56 11.22 -0.28 -2.17
N VAL A 57 12.41 -0.55 -2.71
CA VAL A 57 13.24 0.47 -3.39
C VAL A 57 12.53 1.03 -4.62
N ASN A 58 11.95 0.17 -5.48
CA ASN A 58 11.25 0.64 -6.68
C ASN A 58 10.06 1.52 -6.34
N ASN A 59 9.26 1.11 -5.37
CA ASN A 59 8.10 1.87 -4.92
C ASN A 59 8.51 3.23 -4.30
N ALA A 60 9.44 3.23 -3.34
CA ALA A 60 9.93 4.45 -2.70
C ALA A 60 10.58 5.44 -3.69
N ASN A 61 11.31 4.93 -4.69
CA ASN A 61 11.89 5.74 -5.75
C ASN A 61 10.80 6.43 -6.57
N THR A 62 9.77 5.71 -6.97
CA THR A 62 8.65 6.29 -7.74
C THR A 62 7.91 7.35 -6.93
N MET A 63 7.59 7.07 -5.66
CA MET A 63 6.99 8.07 -4.77
C MET A 63 7.82 9.35 -4.72
N ARG A 64 9.15 9.20 -4.52
CA ARG A 64 10.09 10.34 -4.49
C ARG A 64 10.09 11.11 -5.81
N MET A 65 10.10 10.41 -6.94
CA MET A 65 10.09 11.02 -8.27
C MET A 65 8.86 11.93 -8.45
N VAL A 66 7.68 11.41 -8.18
CA VAL A 66 6.41 12.14 -8.32
C VAL A 66 6.32 13.32 -7.33
N PHE A 67 6.74 13.14 -6.08
CA PHE A 67 6.73 14.21 -5.09
C PHE A 67 7.76 15.32 -5.41
N ASP A 68 8.93 14.97 -5.95
CA ASP A 68 9.92 15.94 -6.37
C ASP A 68 9.43 16.77 -7.56
N GLU A 69 8.71 16.16 -8.51
CA GLU A 69 8.06 16.84 -9.63
C GLU A 69 7.00 17.83 -9.13
N ALA A 70 6.09 17.38 -8.25
CA ALA A 70 5.11 18.25 -7.62
C ALA A 70 5.79 19.41 -6.85
N ASN A 71 6.90 19.13 -6.17
CA ASN A 71 7.70 20.13 -5.48
C ASN A 71 8.33 21.15 -6.46
N ALA A 72 8.83 20.72 -7.60
CA ALA A 72 9.39 21.60 -8.63
C ALA A 72 8.32 22.57 -9.17
N GLU A 73 7.07 22.12 -9.30
CA GLU A 73 5.92 22.93 -9.74
C GLU A 73 5.36 23.86 -8.67
N GLY A 74 5.90 23.87 -7.46
CA GLY A 74 5.47 24.80 -6.38
C GLY A 74 4.86 24.07 -5.18
N GLY A 75 4.72 22.75 -5.23
CA GLY A 75 4.12 21.93 -4.17
C GLY A 75 2.58 21.97 -4.21
N ILE A 76 1.96 21.51 -3.14
CA ILE A 76 0.51 21.44 -3.02
C ILE A 76 0.00 22.58 -2.15
N ASN A 77 -0.84 23.44 -2.71
CA ASN A 77 -1.38 24.61 -2.01
C ASN A 77 -0.29 25.53 -1.40
N GLY A 78 0.91 25.57 -2.01
CA GLY A 78 2.07 26.35 -1.56
C GLY A 78 2.99 25.62 -0.58
N ARG A 79 2.70 24.38 -0.22
CA ARG A 79 3.53 23.53 0.65
C ARG A 79 4.35 22.53 -0.17
N LYS A 80 5.61 22.37 0.18
CA LYS A 80 6.48 21.31 -0.35
C LYS A 80 6.25 20.02 0.41
N ILE A 81 6.41 18.89 -0.27
CA ILE A 81 6.38 17.56 0.35
C ILE A 81 7.79 17.20 0.79
N HIS A 82 7.94 16.90 2.08
CA HIS A 82 9.15 16.32 2.65
C HIS A 82 8.91 14.82 2.86
N TYR A 83 9.50 13.98 2.01
CA TYR A 83 9.29 12.54 2.01
C TYR A 83 10.44 11.79 2.68
N ILE A 84 10.15 11.13 3.81
CA ILE A 84 11.10 10.38 4.64
C ILE A 84 10.84 8.88 4.46
N VAL A 85 11.89 8.10 4.22
CA VAL A 85 11.80 6.64 4.04
C VAL A 85 12.73 5.95 5.03
N GLU A 86 12.17 5.02 5.82
CA GLU A 86 12.88 4.22 6.82
C GLU A 86 12.98 2.75 6.39
N ASP A 87 14.17 2.16 6.53
CA ASP A 87 14.46 0.78 6.16
C ASP A 87 14.07 -0.21 7.26
N THR A 88 13.10 -1.07 6.97
CA THR A 88 12.63 -2.10 7.90
C THR A 88 13.34 -3.44 7.74
N GLN A 89 14.05 -3.67 6.64
CA GLN A 89 14.67 -4.95 6.29
C GLN A 89 13.66 -6.13 6.32
N TYR A 90 12.38 -5.85 6.09
CA TYR A 90 11.28 -6.82 6.20
C TYR A 90 11.21 -7.50 7.59
N GLN A 91 11.50 -6.75 8.65
CA GLN A 91 11.51 -7.22 10.03
C GLN A 91 10.59 -6.39 10.93
N VAL A 92 9.61 -7.03 11.56
CA VAL A 92 8.64 -6.35 12.46
C VAL A 92 9.31 -5.50 13.56
N PRO A 93 10.35 -5.97 14.27
CA PRO A 93 10.99 -5.13 15.28
C PRO A 93 11.61 -3.84 14.71
N ARG A 94 12.16 -3.89 13.50
CA ARG A 94 12.70 -2.70 12.80
C ARG A 94 11.60 -1.77 12.34
N ALA A 95 10.51 -2.31 11.82
CA ALA A 95 9.32 -1.55 11.44
C ALA A 95 8.74 -0.77 12.63
N VAL A 96 8.63 -1.41 13.80
CA VAL A 96 8.23 -0.75 15.05
C VAL A 96 9.20 0.37 15.46
N GLN A 97 10.50 0.21 15.27
CA GLN A 97 11.48 1.28 15.52
C GLN A 97 11.33 2.43 14.51
N ALA A 98 11.19 2.11 13.22
CA ALA A 98 11.04 3.06 12.14
C ALA A 98 9.78 3.91 12.31
N ILE A 99 8.63 3.27 12.56
CA ILE A 99 7.38 4.02 12.75
C ILE A 99 7.43 4.88 14.02
N ASN A 100 8.05 4.42 15.11
CA ASN A 100 8.27 5.25 16.30
C ASN A 100 9.07 6.52 15.99
N LYS A 101 10.11 6.40 15.14
CA LYS A 101 10.91 7.55 14.70
C LYS A 101 10.03 8.52 13.88
N LEU A 102 9.33 8.02 12.86
CA LEU A 102 8.47 8.85 12.02
C LEU A 102 7.38 9.57 12.83
N LEU A 103 6.78 8.90 13.82
CA LEU A 103 5.71 9.47 14.63
C LEU A 103 6.19 10.46 15.69
N ASN A 104 7.35 10.24 16.33
CA ASN A 104 7.75 10.95 17.54
C ASN A 104 8.93 11.89 17.34
N LEU A 105 9.74 11.71 16.30
CA LEU A 105 10.89 12.56 15.99
C LEU A 105 10.66 13.36 14.70
N ASP A 106 10.19 12.70 13.65
CA ASP A 106 9.97 13.35 12.35
C ASP A 106 8.58 13.97 12.25
N HIS A 107 7.66 13.60 13.17
CA HIS A 107 6.30 14.15 13.27
C HIS A 107 5.53 14.12 11.93
N VAL A 108 5.54 12.97 11.24
CA VAL A 108 4.88 12.82 9.94
C VAL A 108 3.36 13.06 10.03
N PHE A 109 2.79 13.67 9.00
CA PHE A 109 1.37 13.92 8.86
C PHE A 109 0.60 12.62 8.59
N PHE A 110 1.11 11.79 7.69
CA PHE A 110 0.63 10.44 7.44
C PHE A 110 1.79 9.56 6.96
N THR A 111 1.57 8.24 6.94
CA THR A 111 2.46 7.33 6.23
C THR A 111 1.81 6.83 4.94
N VAL A 112 2.63 6.49 3.97
CA VAL A 112 2.20 6.00 2.67
C VAL A 112 3.08 4.85 2.21
N VAL A 113 2.49 3.87 1.54
CA VAL A 113 3.16 2.70 0.95
C VAL A 113 4.06 1.94 1.94
N ASP A 114 3.66 1.88 3.20
CA ASP A 114 4.36 1.09 4.23
C ASP A 114 4.41 -0.39 3.83
N GLY A 115 5.61 -1.00 3.89
CA GLY A 115 5.89 -2.30 3.29
C GLY A 115 5.57 -3.49 4.16
N GLY A 116 4.77 -4.44 3.63
CA GLY A 116 4.55 -5.77 4.20
C GLY A 116 3.45 -5.86 5.26
N THR A 117 2.67 -6.94 5.21
CA THR A 117 1.50 -7.14 6.07
C THR A 117 1.85 -7.20 7.56
N PRO A 118 2.83 -8.02 8.03
CA PRO A 118 3.12 -8.10 9.45
C PRO A 118 3.62 -6.77 10.04
N MET A 119 4.37 -5.99 9.24
CA MET A 119 4.88 -4.68 9.63
C MET A 119 3.73 -3.71 9.82
N ASN A 120 2.88 -3.54 8.79
CA ASN A 120 1.70 -2.68 8.86
C ASN A 120 0.76 -3.04 10.03
N ASN A 121 0.50 -4.34 10.27
CA ASN A 121 -0.33 -4.78 11.39
C ASN A 121 0.26 -4.39 12.76
N ALA A 122 1.59 -4.31 12.88
CA ALA A 122 2.27 -3.86 14.09
C ALA A 122 2.33 -2.33 14.21
N GLU A 123 2.38 -1.60 13.10
CA GLU A 123 2.52 -0.14 13.02
C GLU A 123 1.19 0.60 13.16
N MET A 124 0.12 0.12 12.51
CA MET A 124 -1.19 0.80 12.48
C MET A 124 -1.75 1.17 13.87
N PRO A 125 -1.68 0.33 14.92
CA PRO A 125 -2.15 0.73 16.25
C PRO A 125 -1.41 1.93 16.81
N MET A 126 -0.12 2.10 16.48
CA MET A 126 0.72 3.20 16.93
C MET A 126 0.42 4.49 16.14
N GLN A 127 0.20 4.35 14.84
CA GLN A 127 -0.23 5.44 13.95
C GLN A 127 -1.59 5.99 14.38
N PHE A 128 -2.58 5.12 14.53
CA PHE A 128 -3.97 5.51 14.86
C PHE A 128 -4.10 6.11 16.25
N ALA A 129 -3.27 5.69 17.23
CA ALA A 129 -3.20 6.31 18.55
C ALA A 129 -2.73 7.78 18.51
N LYS A 130 -2.15 8.22 17.39
CA LYS A 130 -1.67 9.60 17.14
C LYS A 130 -2.45 10.32 16.03
N ASP A 131 -3.56 9.75 15.59
CA ASP A 131 -4.36 10.29 14.49
C ASP A 131 -3.57 10.42 13.16
N VAL A 132 -2.57 9.55 12.96
CA VAL A 132 -1.74 9.48 11.76
C VAL A 132 -2.28 8.40 10.82
N PRO A 133 -2.76 8.76 9.61
CA PRO A 133 -3.27 7.81 8.64
C PRO A 133 -2.19 6.88 8.05
N ASN A 134 -2.60 5.65 7.71
CA ASN A 134 -1.85 4.69 6.91
C ASN A 134 -2.49 4.62 5.52
N ILE A 135 -1.78 5.16 4.52
CA ILE A 135 -2.32 5.38 3.18
C ILE A 135 -1.67 4.45 2.16
N PHE A 136 -2.49 3.66 1.47
CA PHE A 136 -2.06 2.80 0.36
C PHE A 136 -0.87 1.90 0.67
N PRO A 137 -0.87 1.18 1.81
CA PRO A 137 0.28 0.36 2.20
C PRO A 137 0.68 -0.61 1.09
N LEU A 138 2.00 -0.88 0.99
CA LEU A 138 2.58 -1.79 0.01
C LEU A 138 2.32 -3.25 0.44
N THR A 139 1.06 -3.56 0.58
CA THR A 139 0.50 -4.88 0.86
C THR A 139 -0.98 -4.91 0.50
N ALA A 140 -1.46 -6.02 -0.02
CA ALA A 140 -2.86 -6.21 -0.40
C ALA A 140 -3.65 -7.05 0.62
N ALA A 141 -3.24 -7.08 1.88
CA ALA A 141 -3.98 -7.81 2.91
C ALA A 141 -5.30 -7.11 3.25
N ARG A 142 -6.35 -7.89 3.54
CA ARG A 142 -7.66 -7.35 3.99
C ARG A 142 -7.54 -6.46 5.22
N SER A 143 -6.57 -6.71 6.12
CA SER A 143 -6.33 -5.87 7.28
C SER A 143 -6.01 -4.40 6.94
N MET A 144 -5.70 -4.08 5.69
CA MET A 144 -5.44 -2.72 5.23
C MET A 144 -6.73 -1.89 5.04
N TYR A 145 -7.89 -2.52 5.02
CA TYR A 145 -9.19 -1.84 4.93
C TYR A 145 -10.26 -2.46 5.85
N GLU A 146 -10.09 -3.69 6.31
CA GLU A 146 -10.98 -4.39 7.26
C GLU A 146 -10.31 -4.63 8.64
N PRO A 147 -11.07 -4.53 9.76
CA PRO A 147 -12.33 -3.83 9.84
C PRO A 147 -12.18 -2.37 9.46
N PHE A 148 -13.27 -1.70 9.04
CA PHE A 148 -13.19 -0.28 8.65
C PHE A 148 -12.59 0.59 9.75
N ASN A 149 -11.69 1.49 9.35
CA ASN A 149 -11.12 2.55 10.18
C ASN A 149 -10.89 3.76 9.28
N PRO A 150 -11.34 4.98 9.65
CA PRO A 150 -11.19 6.16 8.81
C PRO A 150 -9.74 6.53 8.49
N LEU A 151 -8.76 6.05 9.27
CA LEU A 151 -7.34 6.35 9.11
C LEU A 151 -6.59 5.38 8.20
N LYS A 152 -7.25 4.42 7.54
CA LYS A 152 -6.57 3.47 6.65
C LYS A 152 -7.25 3.35 5.30
N PHE A 153 -6.42 3.33 4.23
CA PHE A 153 -6.86 3.22 2.85
C PHE A 153 -6.06 2.14 2.13
N GLY A 154 -6.73 1.10 1.65
CA GLY A 154 -6.14 0.06 0.80
C GLY A 154 -6.20 0.45 -0.68
N GLN A 155 -5.14 0.16 -1.43
CA GLN A 155 -5.06 0.53 -2.85
C GLN A 155 -5.71 -0.51 -3.77
N PHE A 156 -5.47 -1.81 -3.55
CA PHE A 156 -5.72 -2.87 -4.53
C PHE A 156 -6.73 -3.90 -4.05
N ALA A 157 -7.23 -4.72 -4.99
CA ALA A 157 -7.88 -5.99 -4.68
C ALA A 157 -7.01 -6.81 -3.72
N SER A 158 -7.63 -7.33 -2.67
CA SER A 158 -6.89 -8.04 -1.63
C SER A 158 -6.25 -9.34 -2.13
N TYR A 159 -5.22 -9.84 -1.42
CA TYR A 159 -4.69 -11.19 -1.66
C TYR A 159 -5.80 -12.24 -1.61
N TYR A 160 -6.72 -12.07 -0.68
CA TYR A 160 -7.89 -12.93 -0.53
C TYR A 160 -8.75 -12.94 -1.80
N ASP A 161 -9.12 -11.77 -2.34
CA ASP A 161 -9.94 -11.64 -3.53
C ASP A 161 -9.21 -12.13 -4.78
N GLN A 162 -7.93 -11.78 -4.91
CA GLN A 162 -7.07 -12.25 -5.99
C GLN A 162 -7.05 -13.78 -6.05
N MET A 163 -6.81 -14.44 -4.92
CA MET A 163 -6.71 -15.89 -4.89
C MET A 163 -8.06 -16.60 -5.03
N ARG A 164 -9.16 -16.02 -4.56
CA ARG A 164 -10.51 -16.52 -4.87
C ARG A 164 -10.75 -16.53 -6.37
N SER A 165 -10.51 -15.39 -7.03
CA SER A 165 -10.63 -15.29 -8.50
C SER A 165 -9.76 -16.29 -9.22
N GLY A 166 -8.51 -16.48 -8.78
CA GLY A 166 -7.57 -17.45 -9.34
C GLY A 166 -8.07 -18.89 -9.20
N VAL A 167 -8.48 -19.30 -8.00
CA VAL A 167 -9.03 -20.65 -7.74
C VAL A 167 -10.23 -20.91 -8.64
N LYS A 168 -11.20 -19.98 -8.66
CA LYS A 168 -12.39 -20.12 -9.51
C LYS A 168 -12.03 -20.32 -10.99
N TYR A 169 -11.11 -19.50 -11.52
CA TYR A 169 -10.65 -19.60 -12.89
C TYR A 169 -10.06 -21.00 -13.19
N PHE A 170 -9.10 -21.46 -12.39
CA PHE A 170 -8.43 -22.72 -12.66
C PHE A 170 -9.36 -23.92 -12.50
N VAL A 171 -10.27 -23.92 -11.52
CA VAL A 171 -11.26 -24.99 -11.36
C VAL A 171 -12.24 -25.01 -12.53
N GLN A 172 -12.78 -23.88 -12.92
CA GLN A 172 -13.85 -23.82 -13.93
C GLN A 172 -13.33 -23.88 -15.36
N GLN A 173 -12.16 -23.24 -15.65
CA GLN A 173 -11.65 -23.12 -17.01
C GLN A 173 -10.51 -24.11 -17.33
N LYS A 174 -9.77 -24.56 -16.32
CA LYS A 174 -8.66 -25.51 -16.49
C LYS A 174 -8.94 -26.89 -15.90
N HIS A 175 -10.10 -27.03 -15.24
CA HIS A 175 -10.58 -28.30 -14.66
C HIS A 175 -9.61 -28.93 -13.64
N VAL A 176 -8.84 -28.08 -12.91
CA VAL A 176 -8.00 -28.55 -11.81
C VAL A 176 -8.86 -29.07 -10.67
N SER A 177 -8.40 -30.14 -10.01
CA SER A 177 -9.19 -30.86 -9.00
C SER A 177 -8.41 -31.18 -7.71
N HIS A 178 -7.07 -31.17 -7.75
CA HIS A 178 -6.19 -31.45 -6.62
C HIS A 178 -5.40 -30.21 -6.24
N LEU A 179 -6.11 -29.23 -5.64
CA LEU A 179 -5.53 -27.95 -5.26
C LEU A 179 -4.69 -28.08 -3.98
N CYS A 180 -3.52 -27.48 -4.04
CA CYS A 180 -2.62 -27.40 -2.89
C CYS A 180 -2.19 -25.96 -2.63
N VAL A 181 -1.67 -25.71 -1.42
CA VAL A 181 -1.22 -24.37 -1.03
C VAL A 181 0.16 -24.45 -0.38
N MET A 182 1.03 -23.54 -0.76
CA MET A 182 2.28 -23.24 -0.07
C MET A 182 2.33 -21.77 0.27
N TYR A 183 2.55 -21.43 1.54
CA TYR A 183 2.49 -20.05 1.98
C TYR A 183 3.54 -19.71 3.03
N GLN A 184 3.93 -18.43 3.08
CA GLN A 184 4.77 -17.89 4.15
C GLN A 184 3.94 -17.84 5.45
N ASP A 185 4.43 -18.41 6.55
CA ASP A 185 3.75 -18.44 7.85
C ASP A 185 3.77 -17.07 8.54
N THR A 186 3.05 -16.13 7.94
CA THR A 186 2.85 -14.76 8.40
C THR A 186 1.41 -14.34 8.12
N ASP A 187 0.99 -13.18 8.59
CA ASP A 187 -0.34 -12.62 8.30
C ASP A 187 -0.59 -12.48 6.79
N PHE A 188 0.46 -12.16 6.01
CA PHE A 188 0.41 -12.14 4.56
C PHE A 188 -0.01 -13.48 3.96
N GLY A 189 0.76 -14.54 4.25
CA GLY A 189 0.49 -15.86 3.67
C GLY A 189 -0.81 -16.46 4.16
N ARG A 190 -1.25 -16.15 5.39
CA ARG A 190 -2.55 -16.58 5.92
C ARG A 190 -3.73 -15.91 5.21
N ASP A 191 -3.62 -14.65 4.78
CA ASP A 191 -4.68 -13.99 4.00
C ASP A 191 -4.83 -14.61 2.60
N VAL A 192 -3.70 -14.97 1.96
CA VAL A 192 -3.67 -15.76 0.71
C VAL A 192 -4.34 -17.13 0.90
N LEU A 193 -3.95 -17.86 1.95
CA LEU A 193 -4.54 -19.15 2.28
C LEU A 193 -6.04 -19.09 2.51
N ALA A 194 -6.51 -18.06 3.24
CA ALA A 194 -7.93 -17.85 3.52
C ALA A 194 -8.75 -17.68 2.22
N GLY A 195 -8.25 -16.91 1.26
CA GLY A 195 -8.91 -16.75 -0.05
C GLY A 195 -9.06 -18.07 -0.79
N ILE A 196 -8.00 -18.88 -0.82
CA ILE A 196 -8.03 -20.21 -1.45
C ILE A 196 -9.01 -21.13 -0.72
N GLN A 197 -8.98 -21.14 0.61
CA GLN A 197 -9.87 -21.99 1.43
C GLN A 197 -11.35 -21.65 1.23
N ASP A 198 -11.69 -20.38 1.23
CA ASP A 198 -13.08 -19.95 1.11
C ASP A 198 -13.62 -20.21 -0.30
N GLU A 199 -12.81 -20.02 -1.36
CA GLU A 199 -13.27 -20.32 -2.71
C GLU A 199 -13.37 -21.82 -2.99
N THR A 200 -12.41 -22.63 -2.52
CA THR A 200 -12.52 -24.09 -2.64
C THR A 200 -13.76 -24.62 -1.94
N LYS A 201 -14.08 -24.09 -0.75
CA LYS A 201 -15.31 -24.40 -0.03
C LYS A 201 -16.56 -23.97 -0.81
N ALA A 202 -16.57 -22.77 -1.39
CA ALA A 202 -17.70 -22.26 -2.19
C ALA A 202 -17.95 -23.12 -3.44
N LEU A 203 -16.88 -23.67 -4.03
CA LEU A 203 -16.94 -24.56 -5.18
C LEU A 203 -17.21 -26.05 -4.83
N GLY A 204 -17.30 -26.38 -3.54
CA GLY A 204 -17.55 -27.73 -3.07
C GLY A 204 -16.35 -28.70 -3.26
N ILE A 205 -15.13 -28.17 -3.33
CA ILE A 205 -13.88 -28.93 -3.45
C ILE A 205 -13.01 -28.75 -2.21
N SER A 206 -11.96 -29.55 -2.08
CA SER A 206 -11.08 -29.52 -0.91
C SER A 206 -9.63 -29.25 -1.31
N ILE A 207 -8.90 -28.54 -0.46
CA ILE A 207 -7.44 -28.45 -0.55
C ILE A 207 -6.86 -29.81 -0.15
N VAL A 208 -6.05 -30.41 -1.03
CA VAL A 208 -5.48 -31.76 -0.84
C VAL A 208 -4.29 -31.72 0.13
N ALA A 209 -3.45 -30.70 0.00
CA ALA A 209 -2.32 -30.51 0.90
C ALA A 209 -1.99 -29.02 1.10
N THR A 210 -1.49 -28.73 2.30
CA THR A 210 -1.03 -27.38 2.66
C THR A 210 0.34 -27.47 3.32
N THR A 211 1.25 -26.57 2.94
CA THR A 211 2.56 -26.41 3.56
C THR A 211 2.84 -24.95 3.86
N ALA A 212 3.61 -24.72 4.93
CA ALA A 212 4.05 -23.36 5.30
C ALA A 212 5.57 -23.32 5.39
N HIS A 213 6.14 -22.13 5.24
CA HIS A 213 7.56 -21.85 5.44
C HIS A 213 7.74 -20.53 6.18
N LYS A 214 8.89 -20.35 6.83
CA LYS A 214 9.24 -19.06 7.49
C LYS A 214 9.80 -18.07 6.47
N PRO A 215 9.74 -16.76 6.73
CA PRO A 215 10.37 -15.74 5.87
C PRO A 215 11.88 -15.92 5.68
N THR A 216 12.55 -16.65 6.58
CA THR A 216 14.00 -16.93 6.52
C THR A 216 14.36 -18.18 5.75
N ASP A 217 13.38 -19.02 5.41
CA ASP A 217 13.64 -20.30 4.74
C ASP A 217 14.07 -20.06 3.28
N THR A 218 14.99 -20.91 2.80
CA THR A 218 15.51 -20.89 1.43
C THR A 218 15.49 -22.28 0.79
N ASP A 219 15.28 -23.33 1.57
CA ASP A 219 15.08 -24.69 1.09
C ASP A 219 13.62 -25.12 1.25
N PHE A 220 12.98 -25.41 0.14
CA PHE A 220 11.58 -25.78 0.04
C PHE A 220 11.37 -27.25 -0.36
N SER A 221 12.43 -28.05 -0.38
CA SER A 221 12.41 -29.42 -0.88
C SER A 221 11.41 -30.32 -0.15
N SER A 222 11.33 -30.21 1.18
CA SER A 222 10.38 -30.96 2.00
C SER A 222 8.92 -30.57 1.70
N ASN A 223 8.67 -29.25 1.54
CA ASN A 223 7.36 -28.73 1.21
C ASN A 223 6.92 -29.25 -0.17
N LEU A 224 7.79 -29.15 -1.18
CA LEU A 224 7.52 -29.61 -2.54
C LEU A 224 7.29 -31.12 -2.61
N THR A 225 8.07 -31.90 -1.89
CA THR A 225 7.88 -33.38 -1.80
C THR A 225 6.49 -33.70 -1.26
N LYS A 226 6.07 -33.06 -0.17
CA LYS A 226 4.74 -33.26 0.42
C LYS A 226 3.61 -32.94 -0.56
N LEU A 227 3.73 -31.81 -1.30
CA LEU A 227 2.70 -31.39 -2.26
C LEU A 227 2.66 -32.33 -3.47
N ARG A 228 3.82 -32.73 -3.99
CA ARG A 228 3.92 -33.69 -5.10
C ARG A 228 3.34 -35.07 -4.74
N ASP A 229 3.70 -35.59 -3.58
CA ASP A 229 3.25 -36.90 -3.12
C ASP A 229 1.74 -36.92 -2.79
N ALA A 230 1.15 -35.73 -2.49
CA ALA A 230 -0.29 -35.56 -2.36
C ALA A 230 -1.02 -35.52 -3.72
N GLY A 231 -0.31 -35.53 -4.85
CA GLY A 231 -0.90 -35.55 -6.18
C GLY A 231 -1.47 -34.21 -6.62
N CYS A 232 -0.89 -33.08 -6.16
CA CYS A 232 -1.35 -31.75 -6.55
C CYS A 232 -1.28 -31.54 -8.06
N ASP A 233 -2.35 -31.04 -8.67
CA ASP A 233 -2.42 -30.61 -10.08
C ASP A 233 -2.42 -29.07 -10.23
N TRP A 234 -2.43 -28.35 -9.09
CA TRP A 234 -2.34 -26.90 -8.97
C TRP A 234 -1.77 -26.53 -7.60
N VAL A 235 -0.95 -25.47 -7.55
CA VAL A 235 -0.40 -24.95 -6.29
C VAL A 235 -0.58 -23.44 -6.20
N GLY A 236 -1.38 -23.00 -5.24
CA GLY A 236 -1.45 -21.59 -4.86
C GLY A 236 -0.26 -21.19 -3.99
N LEU A 237 0.39 -20.07 -4.35
CA LEU A 237 1.56 -19.57 -3.66
C LEU A 237 1.24 -18.29 -2.88
N GLY A 238 1.30 -18.34 -1.55
CA GLY A 238 1.32 -17.18 -0.67
C GLY A 238 2.77 -16.78 -0.36
N THR A 239 3.53 -16.39 -1.39
CA THR A 239 4.98 -16.19 -1.31
C THR A 239 5.42 -14.87 -1.94
N ILE A 240 6.56 -14.33 -1.47
CA ILE A 240 7.25 -13.17 -2.04
C ILE A 240 8.13 -13.59 -3.23
N VAL A 241 8.67 -12.62 -3.98
CA VAL A 241 9.48 -12.84 -5.19
C VAL A 241 10.61 -13.87 -4.98
N ARG A 242 11.45 -13.66 -3.94
CA ARG A 242 12.58 -14.56 -3.65
C ARG A 242 12.13 -16.00 -3.43
N ASP A 243 11.11 -16.18 -2.62
CA ASP A 243 10.61 -17.52 -2.27
C ASP A 243 9.99 -18.21 -3.50
N THR A 244 9.23 -17.45 -4.30
CA THR A 244 8.61 -17.93 -5.54
C THR A 244 9.66 -18.46 -6.51
N ILE A 245 10.73 -17.69 -6.75
CA ILE A 245 11.85 -18.14 -7.59
C ILE A 245 12.47 -19.43 -7.05
N GLY A 246 12.73 -19.47 -5.74
CA GLY A 246 13.30 -20.64 -5.06
C GLY A 246 12.43 -21.90 -5.20
N ILE A 247 11.13 -21.76 -4.94
CA ILE A 247 10.13 -22.85 -5.02
C ILE A 247 10.06 -23.40 -6.45
N ILE A 248 9.86 -22.54 -7.45
CA ILE A 248 9.73 -22.98 -8.84
C ILE A 248 11.04 -23.61 -9.33
N SER A 249 12.20 -23.01 -8.99
CA SER A 249 13.51 -23.55 -9.35
C SER A 249 13.72 -24.96 -8.76
N GLN A 250 13.37 -25.17 -7.48
CA GLN A 250 13.51 -26.47 -6.83
C GLN A 250 12.51 -27.50 -7.39
N ALA A 251 11.27 -27.10 -7.69
CA ALA A 251 10.29 -27.97 -8.33
C ALA A 251 10.78 -28.49 -9.70
N ARG A 252 11.33 -27.59 -10.53
CA ARG A 252 11.88 -27.94 -11.85
C ARG A 252 13.08 -28.88 -11.78
N LYS A 253 13.97 -28.68 -10.80
CA LYS A 253 15.13 -29.58 -10.59
C LYS A 253 14.73 -31.03 -10.35
N VAL A 254 13.56 -31.27 -9.74
CA VAL A 254 13.03 -32.62 -9.50
C VAL A 254 12.02 -33.08 -10.57
N GLY A 255 11.92 -32.33 -11.69
CA GLY A 255 11.04 -32.66 -12.81
C GLY A 255 9.54 -32.53 -12.50
N TRP A 256 9.16 -31.77 -11.45
CA TRP A 256 7.76 -31.55 -11.12
C TRP A 256 7.24 -30.24 -11.76
N SER A 257 6.25 -30.40 -12.63
CA SER A 257 5.65 -29.29 -13.37
C SER A 257 4.14 -29.30 -13.17
N VAL A 258 3.64 -28.30 -12.45
CA VAL A 258 2.22 -28.01 -12.26
C VAL A 258 2.02 -26.50 -12.38
N PRO A 259 0.80 -26.00 -12.64
CA PRO A 259 0.52 -24.58 -12.52
C PRO A 259 0.80 -24.11 -11.08
N PHE A 260 1.83 -23.27 -10.94
CA PHE A 260 2.03 -22.45 -9.74
C PHE A 260 1.33 -21.12 -9.98
N VAL A 261 0.53 -20.67 -9.02
CA VAL A 261 -0.27 -19.45 -9.15
C VAL A 261 -0.05 -18.57 -7.92
N GLY A 262 0.55 -17.42 -8.15
CA GLY A 262 0.81 -16.39 -7.13
C GLY A 262 -0.22 -15.27 -7.14
N GLN A 263 0.14 -14.19 -6.50
CA GLN A 263 -0.63 -12.96 -6.34
C GLN A 263 0.32 -11.74 -6.43
N ILE A 264 -0.18 -10.52 -6.25
CA ILE A 264 0.58 -9.27 -6.49
C ILE A 264 1.98 -9.27 -5.85
N ALA A 265 2.22 -9.86 -4.67
CA ALA A 265 3.54 -9.88 -4.04
C ALA A 265 4.57 -10.75 -4.77
N SER A 266 4.14 -11.55 -5.74
CA SER A 266 4.97 -12.33 -6.66
C SER A 266 4.80 -11.88 -8.13
N TYR A 267 4.14 -10.77 -8.39
CA TYR A 267 3.95 -10.23 -9.74
C TYR A 267 5.09 -9.25 -10.09
N ASP A 268 6.26 -9.81 -10.40
CA ASP A 268 7.49 -9.03 -10.58
C ASP A 268 8.30 -9.53 -11.78
N THR A 269 8.96 -8.60 -12.48
CA THR A 269 9.85 -8.94 -13.63
C THR A 269 11.05 -9.76 -13.22
N SER A 270 11.51 -9.69 -11.97
CA SER A 270 12.61 -10.53 -11.48
C SER A 270 12.29 -12.02 -11.57
N ILE A 271 11.02 -12.42 -11.48
CA ILE A 271 10.60 -13.81 -11.70
C ILE A 271 10.58 -14.12 -13.19
N ALA A 272 10.05 -13.20 -14.01
CA ALA A 272 9.94 -13.38 -15.45
C ALA A 272 11.31 -13.50 -16.14
N THR A 273 12.31 -12.78 -15.62
CA THR A 273 13.68 -12.76 -16.16
C THR A 273 14.66 -13.60 -15.36
N ALA A 274 14.18 -14.44 -14.44
CA ALA A 274 15.04 -15.30 -13.63
C ALA A 274 15.85 -16.28 -14.52
N PRO A 275 17.15 -16.47 -14.25
CA PRO A 275 18.02 -17.32 -15.07
C PRO A 275 17.48 -18.73 -15.26
N GLY A 276 17.63 -19.27 -16.47
CA GLY A 276 17.18 -20.64 -16.82
C GLY A 276 15.67 -20.75 -16.98
N ASP A 277 15.03 -19.65 -17.37
CA ASP A 277 13.59 -19.56 -17.62
C ASP A 277 12.72 -20.08 -16.44
N VAL A 278 13.22 -19.90 -15.22
CA VAL A 278 12.54 -20.38 -13.98
C VAL A 278 11.11 -19.86 -13.89
N GLY A 279 10.85 -18.64 -14.36
CA GLY A 279 9.52 -18.06 -14.35
C GLY A 279 8.55 -18.58 -15.43
N GLU A 280 9.02 -19.23 -16.48
CA GLU A 280 8.20 -19.63 -17.63
C GLU A 280 6.98 -20.47 -17.19
N GLY A 281 5.76 -20.07 -17.60
CA GLY A 281 4.53 -20.75 -17.22
C GLY A 281 4.07 -20.52 -15.77
N PHE A 282 4.72 -19.64 -15.01
CA PHE A 282 4.23 -19.19 -13.71
C PHE A 282 3.09 -18.22 -13.90
N TYR A 283 2.00 -18.42 -13.18
CA TYR A 283 0.81 -17.56 -13.19
C TYR A 283 0.78 -16.64 -11.97
N SER A 284 0.22 -15.45 -12.13
CA SER A 284 -0.07 -14.57 -11.00
C SER A 284 -1.39 -13.85 -11.19
N MET A 285 -2.15 -13.75 -10.11
CA MET A 285 -3.23 -12.79 -9.99
C MET A 285 -2.65 -11.42 -9.64
N SER A 286 -3.24 -10.35 -10.17
CA SER A 286 -2.77 -8.98 -9.97
C SER A 286 -3.93 -7.98 -10.06
N PRO A 287 -3.83 -6.78 -9.47
CA PRO A 287 -4.87 -5.76 -9.56
C PRO A 287 -4.94 -5.05 -10.93
N SER A 288 -3.90 -5.20 -11.76
CA SER A 288 -3.83 -4.65 -13.12
C SER A 288 -2.92 -5.49 -14.00
N ILE A 289 -2.96 -5.22 -15.31
CA ILE A 289 -2.05 -5.82 -16.28
C ILE A 289 -0.72 -5.07 -16.26
N TYR A 290 0.39 -5.82 -16.25
CA TYR A 290 1.75 -5.28 -16.24
C TYR A 290 1.99 -4.37 -17.44
N ALA A 291 2.48 -3.15 -17.21
CA ALA A 291 2.95 -2.26 -18.27
C ALA A 291 4.45 -2.50 -18.54
N TYR A 292 4.89 -2.10 -19.73
CA TYR A 292 6.29 -2.24 -20.16
C TYR A 292 6.75 -0.97 -20.87
N PRO A 293 8.08 -0.74 -21.03
CA PRO A 293 8.60 0.45 -21.72
C PRO A 293 8.13 0.60 -23.17
N ASP A 294 7.71 -0.49 -23.81
CA ASP A 294 7.18 -0.52 -25.19
C ASP A 294 5.63 -0.34 -25.25
N ASP A 295 4.96 -0.07 -24.12
CA ASP A 295 3.54 0.22 -24.08
C ASP A 295 3.18 1.37 -25.05
N PRO A 296 2.09 1.26 -25.82
CA PRO A 296 1.73 2.29 -26.80
C PRO A 296 1.33 3.63 -26.20
N ARG A 297 0.88 3.67 -24.94
CA ARG A 297 0.40 4.87 -24.24
C ARG A 297 1.55 5.84 -23.96
N PRO A 298 1.49 7.13 -24.41
CA PRO A 298 2.59 8.09 -24.22
C PRO A 298 2.96 8.34 -22.76
N ALA A 299 1.97 8.43 -21.86
CA ALA A 299 2.22 8.66 -20.43
C ALA A 299 2.97 7.51 -19.77
N VAL A 300 2.67 6.25 -20.15
CA VAL A 300 3.39 5.07 -19.67
C VAL A 300 4.85 5.09 -20.16
N LYS A 301 5.07 5.40 -21.42
CA LYS A 301 6.45 5.54 -21.97
C LYS A 301 7.25 6.60 -21.24
N ALA A 302 6.64 7.76 -20.97
CA ALA A 302 7.28 8.84 -20.24
C ALA A 302 7.68 8.37 -18.83
N PHE A 303 6.77 7.74 -18.09
CA PHE A 303 7.06 7.19 -16.76
C PHE A 303 8.30 6.26 -16.76
N PHE A 304 8.34 5.29 -17.68
CA PHE A 304 9.49 4.38 -17.77
C PHE A 304 10.79 5.11 -18.14
N ALA A 305 10.72 6.08 -19.06
CA ALA A 305 11.89 6.85 -19.48
C ALA A 305 12.43 7.73 -18.34
N ASP A 306 11.55 8.43 -17.61
CA ASP A 306 11.91 9.33 -16.54
C ASP A 306 12.47 8.56 -15.33
N TYR A 307 11.83 7.43 -14.96
CA TYR A 307 12.34 6.56 -13.91
C TYR A 307 13.75 6.03 -14.25
N LYS A 308 13.92 5.51 -15.45
CA LYS A 308 15.23 4.99 -15.93
C LYS A 308 16.30 6.07 -16.00
N ALA A 309 15.95 7.26 -16.47
CA ALA A 309 16.88 8.40 -16.52
C ALA A 309 17.35 8.80 -15.12
N ARG A 310 16.47 8.70 -14.11
CA ARG A 310 16.75 9.12 -12.74
C ARG A 310 17.51 8.04 -11.93
N TYR A 311 17.14 6.77 -12.10
CA TYR A 311 17.63 5.68 -11.25
C TYR A 311 18.53 4.66 -11.97
N GLY A 312 18.66 4.74 -13.29
CA GLY A 312 19.50 3.85 -14.10
C GLY A 312 18.96 2.43 -14.31
N ILE A 313 17.78 2.14 -13.81
CA ILE A 313 17.09 0.85 -13.93
C ILE A 313 15.65 1.05 -14.40
N GLU A 314 15.03 0.01 -14.95
CA GLU A 314 13.59 0.02 -15.22
C GLU A 314 12.79 -0.15 -13.91
N PRO A 315 11.63 0.52 -13.76
CA PRO A 315 10.73 0.24 -12.65
C PRO A 315 10.11 -1.15 -12.80
N ASN A 316 9.82 -1.79 -11.67
CA ASN A 316 9.00 -3.00 -11.65
C ASN A 316 7.52 -2.66 -11.42
N PHE A 317 6.65 -3.69 -11.30
CA PHE A 317 5.22 -3.52 -11.08
C PHE A 317 4.90 -2.67 -9.82
N LEU A 318 5.66 -2.84 -8.74
CA LEU A 318 5.45 -2.03 -7.53
C LEU A 318 5.96 -0.59 -7.69
N GLY A 319 6.84 -0.31 -8.64
CA GLY A 319 7.11 1.05 -9.10
C GLY A 319 5.91 1.67 -9.81
N GLU A 320 5.18 0.92 -10.65
CA GLU A 320 3.94 1.38 -11.28
C GLU A 320 2.87 1.70 -10.23
N THR A 321 2.68 0.81 -9.25
CA THR A 321 1.70 1.04 -8.18
C THR A 321 2.07 2.21 -7.28
N GLY A 322 3.36 2.46 -7.07
CA GLY A 322 3.88 3.64 -6.36
C GLY A 322 3.54 4.94 -7.09
N TYR A 323 3.60 4.95 -8.42
CA TYR A 323 3.17 6.10 -9.22
C TYR A 323 1.70 6.41 -8.97
N SER A 324 0.83 5.42 -9.11
CA SER A 324 -0.61 5.58 -8.87
C SER A 324 -0.93 6.03 -7.43
N ALA A 325 -0.22 5.49 -6.44
CA ALA A 325 -0.36 5.90 -5.04
C ALA A 325 0.04 7.37 -4.84
N ALA A 326 1.18 7.80 -5.41
CA ALA A 326 1.64 9.17 -5.32
C ALA A 326 0.66 10.15 -5.96
N GLU A 327 0.16 9.86 -7.17
CA GLU A 327 -0.85 10.66 -7.85
C GLU A 327 -2.13 10.81 -7.02
N MET A 328 -2.63 9.71 -6.43
CA MET A 328 -3.82 9.75 -5.56
C MET A 328 -3.57 10.54 -4.27
N VAL A 329 -2.37 10.44 -3.68
CA VAL A 329 -1.97 11.28 -2.53
C VAL A 329 -1.99 12.76 -2.90
N LEU A 330 -1.38 13.13 -4.03
CA LEU A 330 -1.39 14.53 -4.51
C LEU A 330 -2.81 15.03 -4.76
N LEU A 331 -3.67 14.20 -5.33
CA LEU A 331 -5.08 14.52 -5.57
C LEU A 331 -5.84 14.70 -4.25
N GLY A 332 -5.67 13.79 -3.29
CA GLY A 332 -6.25 13.89 -1.95
C GLY A 332 -5.83 15.17 -1.22
N LEU A 333 -4.54 15.53 -1.27
CA LEU A 333 -4.02 16.77 -0.70
C LEU A 333 -4.58 18.03 -1.40
N LYS A 334 -4.73 17.99 -2.73
CA LYS A 334 -5.36 19.09 -3.50
C LYS A 334 -6.83 19.25 -3.09
N ASN A 335 -7.57 18.15 -2.99
CA ASN A 335 -8.98 18.15 -2.60
C ASN A 335 -9.18 18.63 -1.15
N ALA A 336 -8.24 18.32 -0.24
CA ALA A 336 -8.27 18.79 1.15
C ALA A 336 -8.18 20.32 1.29
N GLY A 337 -7.59 21.01 0.31
CA GLY A 337 -7.48 22.46 0.29
C GLY A 337 -6.34 22.99 1.18
N LYS A 338 -6.42 24.31 1.51
CA LYS A 338 -5.37 24.99 2.27
C LYS A 338 -5.41 24.69 3.77
N ASP A 339 -6.59 24.51 4.32
CA ASP A 339 -6.79 24.21 5.74
C ASP A 339 -6.61 22.69 5.96
N LEU A 340 -5.34 22.25 5.84
CA LEU A 340 -4.99 20.85 5.83
C LEU A 340 -4.97 20.26 7.24
N THR A 341 -5.87 19.31 7.50
CA THR A 341 -5.97 18.49 8.71
C THR A 341 -6.12 17.03 8.33
N THR A 342 -5.95 16.11 9.27
CA THR A 342 -6.23 14.67 9.07
C THR A 342 -7.65 14.49 8.49
N GLU A 343 -8.66 15.14 9.06
CA GLU A 343 -10.05 15.03 8.60
C GLU A 343 -10.22 15.56 7.16
N SER A 344 -9.67 16.73 6.82
CA SER A 344 -9.80 17.29 5.48
C SER A 344 -9.06 16.45 4.45
N PHE A 345 -7.92 15.83 4.80
CA PHE A 345 -7.18 14.93 3.92
C PHE A 345 -7.94 13.63 3.66
N ILE A 346 -8.52 13.01 4.71
CA ILE A 346 -9.38 11.83 4.56
C ILE A 346 -10.54 12.15 3.62
N LYS A 347 -11.27 13.24 3.83
CA LYS A 347 -12.34 13.68 2.92
C LYS A 347 -11.82 13.93 1.50
N GLY A 348 -10.61 14.44 1.37
CA GLY A 348 -9.95 14.64 0.08
C GLY A 348 -9.67 13.34 -0.67
N LEU A 349 -9.31 12.28 0.04
CA LEU A 349 -9.16 10.93 -0.52
C LEU A 349 -10.53 10.30 -0.82
N GLU A 350 -11.50 10.41 0.08
CA GLU A 350 -12.87 9.92 -0.11
C GLU A 350 -13.58 10.58 -1.32
N ALA A 351 -13.18 11.78 -1.71
CA ALA A 351 -13.68 12.47 -2.90
C ALA A 351 -13.09 11.96 -4.22
N ILE A 352 -12.17 11.01 -4.20
CA ILE A 352 -11.61 10.40 -5.40
C ILE A 352 -12.58 9.34 -5.91
N HIS A 353 -13.30 9.67 -7.01
CA HIS A 353 -14.24 8.78 -7.66
C HIS A 353 -13.85 8.56 -9.12
N GLN A 354 -13.83 7.29 -9.55
CA GLN A 354 -13.54 6.89 -10.93
C GLN A 354 -12.23 7.49 -11.48
N TYR A 355 -11.22 7.64 -10.60
CA TYR A 355 -9.89 8.05 -11.04
C TYR A 355 -9.22 6.88 -11.76
N THR A 356 -8.84 7.08 -13.02
CA THR A 356 -8.09 6.08 -13.80
C THR A 356 -6.66 6.56 -13.98
N ASP A 357 -5.71 5.76 -13.52
CA ASP A 357 -4.28 6.06 -13.64
C ASP A 357 -3.75 5.84 -15.08
N ILE A 358 -2.49 6.17 -15.30
CA ILE A 358 -1.85 6.00 -16.62
C ILE A 358 -1.74 4.53 -17.05
N PHE A 359 -1.81 3.59 -16.11
CA PHE A 359 -1.74 2.15 -16.38
C PHE A 359 -3.12 1.54 -16.68
N GLY A 360 -4.19 2.31 -16.49
CA GLY A 360 -5.57 1.90 -16.79
C GLY A 360 -6.31 1.31 -15.60
N THR A 361 -5.76 1.39 -14.39
CA THR A 361 -6.45 0.98 -13.18
C THR A 361 -7.37 2.09 -12.69
N THR A 362 -8.62 1.74 -12.36
CA THR A 362 -9.60 2.70 -11.85
C THR A 362 -9.79 2.53 -10.36
N TYR A 363 -9.71 3.63 -9.62
CA TYR A 363 -9.84 3.71 -8.18
C TYR A 363 -11.07 4.56 -7.79
N SER A 364 -11.75 4.14 -6.73
CA SER A 364 -12.83 4.91 -6.11
C SER A 364 -12.81 4.68 -4.60
N PHE A 365 -12.98 5.77 -3.86
CA PHE A 365 -13.10 5.74 -2.40
C PHE A 365 -14.41 6.43 -1.98
N GLY A 366 -14.77 6.32 -0.71
CA GLY A 366 -15.94 6.99 -0.13
C GLY A 366 -15.97 6.81 1.37
N PRO A 367 -16.88 7.50 2.09
CA PRO A 367 -16.88 7.54 3.55
C PRO A 367 -16.97 6.18 4.25
N ASP A 368 -17.55 5.19 3.57
CA ASP A 368 -17.69 3.82 4.09
C ASP A 368 -16.84 2.80 3.32
N GLN A 369 -16.01 3.27 2.38
CA GLN A 369 -15.21 2.42 1.50
C GLN A 369 -13.82 3.01 1.27
N HIS A 370 -12.83 2.49 2.00
CA HIS A 370 -11.42 2.83 1.85
C HIS A 370 -10.61 1.76 1.10
N HIS A 371 -11.24 1.03 0.21
CA HIS A 371 -10.63 0.02 -0.66
C HIS A 371 -10.78 0.47 -2.12
N GLY A 372 -9.69 0.93 -2.73
CA GLY A 372 -9.72 1.73 -3.96
C GLY A 372 -10.05 0.95 -5.22
N ALA A 373 -9.39 -0.18 -5.47
CA ALA A 373 -9.62 -1.04 -6.63
C ALA A 373 -9.90 -2.48 -6.21
N THR A 374 -10.87 -3.13 -6.88
CA THR A 374 -11.33 -4.49 -6.54
C THR A 374 -11.14 -5.49 -7.69
N ALA A 375 -10.65 -5.02 -8.84
CA ALA A 375 -10.42 -5.88 -10.00
C ALA A 375 -9.25 -6.83 -9.77
N SER A 376 -9.36 -8.07 -10.29
CA SER A 376 -8.30 -9.06 -10.32
C SER A 376 -8.11 -9.58 -11.73
N PHE A 377 -6.87 -9.58 -12.22
CA PHE A 377 -6.48 -10.06 -13.54
C PHE A 377 -5.54 -11.26 -13.40
N LEU A 378 -5.55 -12.15 -14.37
CA LEU A 378 -4.65 -13.29 -14.43
C LEU A 378 -3.62 -13.08 -15.54
N SER A 379 -2.35 -13.15 -15.17
CA SER A 379 -1.24 -13.13 -16.12
C SER A 379 -0.39 -14.39 -16.00
N VAL A 380 0.37 -14.68 -17.05
CA VAL A 380 1.32 -15.79 -17.11
C VAL A 380 2.66 -15.27 -17.65
N ILE A 381 3.76 -15.82 -17.16
CA ILE A 381 5.08 -15.54 -17.74
C ILE A 381 5.25 -16.38 -19.00
N HIS A 382 5.53 -15.69 -20.11
CA HIS A 382 5.90 -16.30 -21.39
C HIS A 382 7.01 -15.51 -22.07
N ASN A 383 8.07 -16.21 -22.47
CA ASN A 383 9.26 -15.59 -23.08
C ASN A 383 9.85 -14.44 -22.24
N GLY A 384 9.95 -14.61 -20.93
CA GLY A 384 10.54 -13.64 -20.02
C GLY A 384 9.67 -12.39 -19.75
N ARG A 385 8.39 -12.41 -20.11
CA ARG A 385 7.44 -11.29 -19.88
C ARG A 385 6.13 -11.78 -19.30
N TRP A 386 5.53 -10.98 -18.43
CA TRP A 386 4.15 -11.15 -18.02
C TRP A 386 3.21 -10.84 -19.18
N GLN A 387 2.33 -11.76 -19.48
CA GLN A 387 1.29 -11.62 -20.51
C GLN A 387 -0.08 -11.89 -19.89
N PRO A 388 -1.10 -11.07 -20.14
CA PRO A 388 -2.43 -11.34 -19.64
C PRO A 388 -2.98 -12.62 -20.28
N VAL A 389 -3.59 -13.48 -19.47
CA VAL A 389 -4.33 -14.67 -19.94
C VAL A 389 -5.63 -14.23 -20.60
N GLN A 390 -6.23 -13.16 -20.07
CA GLN A 390 -7.37 -12.45 -20.64
C GLN A 390 -7.30 -10.98 -20.18
N THR A 391 -7.94 -10.08 -20.94
CA THR A 391 -7.96 -8.64 -20.66
C THR A 391 -9.04 -8.23 -19.67
N GLU A 392 -10.05 -9.05 -19.50
CA GLU A 392 -11.15 -8.82 -18.57
C GLU A 392 -10.76 -9.27 -17.16
N ALA A 393 -11.24 -8.52 -16.17
CA ALA A 393 -11.09 -8.90 -14.77
C ALA A 393 -11.85 -10.19 -14.46
N ILE A 394 -11.29 -11.00 -13.57
CA ILE A 394 -11.89 -12.26 -13.11
C ILE A 394 -12.59 -12.00 -11.77
N ALA A 395 -13.90 -12.19 -11.73
CA ALA A 395 -14.68 -12.13 -10.49
C ALA A 395 -14.90 -13.52 -9.90
N TYR A 396 -14.99 -13.62 -8.57
CA TYR A 396 -15.35 -14.84 -7.83
C TYR A 396 -16.77 -14.83 -7.30
#